data_4fd61a213e587b5fbe77207aa5569429
#
_entry.id   4fd61a213e587b5fbe77207aa5569429
#
_cell.length_a   1.000
_cell.length_b   1.000
_cell.length_c   1.000
_cell.angle_alpha   90.00
_cell.angle_beta   90.00
_cell.angle_gamma   90.00
#
_symmetry.space_group_name_H-M   'P 1'
#
loop_
_entity.id
_entity.type
_entity.pdbx_description
1 polymer ?
#
loop_
_entity_poly.entity_id
_entity_poly.type
_entity_poly.pdbx_seq_one_letter_code
_entity_poly.pdbx_strand_id
1 'polypeptide(L)'
;MYPSRATVTHRLQGCQVNVLRAIALLQTLVGMAVTGSDISQDPSVVATSSWNTSNEDHFLRLDAPMNNITTSLGQTAELLCRVSGDPAPSVRWLKNDAPVVQEPRRVSYRPTSYGSRLRIRNLDTTDTGYFQCVATNSYGSVSSTGVLYVKFDPLPTPLSGRPSACLAGTCSS
;
A
#
# COMPACT_ATOMS: atom_id res chain seq x y z
N MET A 1 -7.33 -38.48 -39.62
CA MET A 1 -5.92 -38.68 -39.19
C MET A 1 -5.59 -37.69 -38.10
N TYR A 2 -5.69 -38.09 -36.85
CA TYR A 2 -5.31 -37.31 -35.66
C TYR A 2 -3.96 -37.81 -35.17
N PRO A 3 -2.99 -36.97 -34.85
CA PRO A 3 -1.83 -37.42 -34.10
C PRO A 3 -2.01 -37.20 -32.58
N SER A 4 -1.52 -38.17 -31.90
CA SER A 4 -1.51 -38.51 -30.48
C SER A 4 -1.09 -37.43 -29.50
N ARG A 5 -1.73 -37.45 -28.33
CA ARG A 5 -1.32 -36.82 -27.08
C ARG A 5 0.03 -37.36 -26.59
N ALA A 6 0.96 -36.47 -26.36
CA ALA A 6 2.17 -36.74 -25.58
C ALA A 6 1.89 -36.46 -24.09
N THR A 7 1.91 -37.51 -23.27
CA THR A 7 1.83 -37.46 -21.82
C THR A 7 3.22 -37.10 -21.27
N VAL A 8 3.38 -35.94 -20.66
CA VAL A 8 4.58 -35.59 -19.95
C VAL A 8 4.40 -36.00 -18.48
N THR A 9 5.02 -37.11 -18.12
CA THR A 9 5.18 -37.58 -16.74
C THR A 9 6.35 -36.84 -16.10
N HIS A 10 6.11 -35.85 -15.24
CA HIS A 10 7.13 -35.29 -14.36
C HIS A 10 7.35 -36.23 -13.17
N ARG A 11 8.52 -36.83 -13.17
CA ARG A 11 9.08 -37.66 -12.11
C ARG A 11 9.52 -36.74 -10.96
N LEU A 12 8.73 -36.68 -9.90
CA LEU A 12 9.15 -36.14 -8.60
C LEU A 12 9.84 -37.26 -7.84
N GLN A 13 11.14 -37.25 -7.85
CA GLN A 13 11.97 -38.16 -7.02
C GLN A 13 13.18 -37.36 -6.54
N GLY A 14 13.26 -37.10 -5.23
CA GLY A 14 14.50 -36.66 -4.62
C GLY A 14 14.39 -35.49 -3.65
N CYS A 15 13.55 -35.56 -2.61
CA CYS A 15 13.72 -34.67 -1.45
C CYS A 15 13.07 -35.26 -0.17
N GLN A 16 13.45 -36.49 0.20
CA GLN A 16 12.96 -37.11 1.44
C GLN A 16 14.00 -37.83 2.28
N VAL A 17 15.25 -37.44 2.30
CA VAL A 17 16.27 -38.17 3.07
C VAL A 17 17.04 -37.36 4.12
N ASN A 18 16.68 -36.13 4.42
CA ASN A 18 17.46 -35.29 5.35
C ASN A 18 16.75 -34.86 6.64
N VAL A 19 15.53 -35.27 6.90
CA VAL A 19 14.82 -34.85 8.13
C VAL A 19 15.04 -35.86 9.29
N LEU A 20 15.39 -37.09 9.02
CA LEU A 20 15.56 -38.12 10.05
C LEU A 20 16.98 -38.24 10.64
N ARG A 21 17.97 -37.51 10.11
CA ARG A 21 19.34 -37.50 10.67
C ARG A 21 19.61 -36.36 11.65
N ALA A 22 18.72 -35.38 11.75
CA ALA A 22 18.91 -34.26 12.67
C ALA A 22 18.39 -34.49 14.09
N ILE A 23 17.64 -35.57 14.34
CA ILE A 23 17.05 -35.86 15.67
C ILE A 23 17.92 -36.76 16.53
N ALA A 24 18.93 -37.44 15.98
CA ALA A 24 19.75 -38.40 16.71
C ALA A 24 21.01 -37.82 17.37
N LEU A 25 21.30 -36.53 17.28
CA LEU A 25 22.51 -35.92 17.84
C LEU A 25 22.26 -34.96 19.03
N LEU A 26 21.03 -34.90 19.55
CA LEU A 26 20.70 -34.00 20.68
C LEU A 26 20.47 -34.73 22.02
N GLN A 27 20.87 -36.01 22.16
CA GLN A 27 20.60 -36.77 23.39
C GLN A 27 21.83 -37.25 24.18
N THR A 28 23.02 -36.72 23.95
CA THR A 28 24.23 -37.19 24.70
C THR A 28 25.00 -36.12 25.45
N LEU A 29 24.38 -35.00 25.85
CA LEU A 29 25.05 -34.02 26.74
C LEU A 29 24.12 -33.56 27.89
N VAL A 30 23.63 -34.55 28.67
CA VAL A 30 23.09 -34.27 30.02
C VAL A 30 23.76 -35.30 30.95
N GLY A 31 24.78 -34.87 31.63
CA GLY A 31 25.40 -35.67 32.65
C GLY A 31 26.77 -35.19 33.05
N MET A 32 26.89 -34.04 33.69
CA MET A 32 27.98 -33.79 34.65
C MET A 32 27.46 -32.87 35.75
N ALA A 33 27.22 -33.50 36.88
CA ALA A 33 27.02 -32.85 38.16
C ALA A 33 28.31 -32.11 38.54
N VAL A 34 28.21 -30.86 38.95
CA VAL A 34 29.22 -30.15 39.71
C VAL A 34 28.66 -29.91 41.10
N THR A 35 29.20 -30.67 42.04
CA THR A 35 29.06 -30.46 43.47
C THR A 35 30.09 -29.42 43.94
N GLY A 36 29.69 -28.54 44.85
CA GLY A 36 30.58 -27.99 45.85
C GLY A 36 30.89 -26.50 45.79
N SER A 37 30.21 -25.74 46.68
CA SER A 37 30.74 -24.88 47.74
C SER A 37 31.67 -23.70 47.29
N ASP A 38 31.39 -22.52 47.59
CA ASP A 38 31.40 -21.73 48.80
C ASP A 38 31.17 -20.25 48.51
N ILE A 39 30.33 -19.75 49.24
CA ILE A 39 29.98 -18.41 49.65
C ILE A 39 31.18 -17.47 49.76
N SER A 40 31.11 -16.31 49.10
CA SER A 40 31.52 -15.01 49.64
C SER A 40 30.63 -13.94 49.06
N GLN A 41 29.74 -13.46 49.89
CA GLN A 41 28.92 -12.29 49.68
C GLN A 41 29.82 -11.07 49.77
N ASP A 42 30.01 -10.38 48.64
CA ASP A 42 30.46 -8.98 48.61
C ASP A 42 29.34 -8.11 48.07
N PRO A 43 28.70 -7.28 48.89
CA PRO A 43 27.52 -6.49 48.50
C PRO A 43 27.94 -5.12 47.98
N SER A 44 28.67 -5.04 46.88
CA SER A 44 28.95 -3.75 46.28
C SER A 44 29.32 -3.80 44.79
N VAL A 45 28.64 -4.65 44.03
CA VAL A 45 28.60 -4.46 42.58
C VAL A 45 27.16 -4.33 42.18
N VAL A 46 26.61 -3.11 42.27
CA VAL A 46 25.44 -2.74 41.50
C VAL A 46 25.86 -2.80 40.04
N ALA A 47 25.75 -4.00 39.46
CA ALA A 47 25.74 -4.12 38.04
C ALA A 47 24.45 -3.46 37.54
N THR A 48 24.53 -2.17 37.29
CA THR A 48 23.62 -1.52 36.39
C THR A 48 23.81 -2.17 35.03
N SER A 49 23.16 -3.34 34.85
CA SER A 49 22.86 -3.84 33.53
C SER A 49 21.96 -2.81 32.88
N SER A 50 22.61 -1.84 32.26
CA SER A 50 21.99 -0.99 31.28
C SER A 50 21.49 -1.90 30.17
N TRP A 51 20.30 -2.43 30.34
CA TRP A 51 19.52 -2.96 29.26
C TRP A 51 19.15 -1.77 28.37
N ASN A 52 20.08 -1.39 27.52
CA ASN A 52 19.72 -0.67 26.32
C ASN A 52 18.88 -1.61 25.49
N THR A 53 17.65 -1.84 25.90
CA THR A 53 16.58 -2.23 25.01
C THR A 53 16.26 -1.01 24.18
N SER A 54 17.14 -0.69 23.26
CA SER A 54 16.70 -0.04 22.04
C SER A 54 15.87 -1.11 21.30
N ASN A 55 14.69 -1.43 21.81
CA ASN A 55 13.61 -1.88 21.01
C ASN A 55 13.28 -0.69 20.10
N GLU A 56 14.11 -0.50 19.11
CA GLU A 56 13.69 0.21 17.92
C GLU A 56 12.60 -0.69 17.37
N ASP A 57 11.36 -0.33 17.69
CA ASP A 57 10.17 -1.01 17.17
C ASP A 57 10.09 -0.72 15.68
N HIS A 58 10.92 -1.44 14.94
CA HIS A 58 10.91 -1.41 13.49
C HIS A 58 9.56 -1.95 13.01
N PHE A 59 8.85 -1.17 12.26
CA PHE A 59 7.51 -1.50 11.85
C PHE A 59 7.14 -0.93 10.49
N LEU A 60 6.03 -1.41 9.93
CA LEU A 60 5.37 -0.85 8.77
C LEU A 60 3.86 -1.05 8.91
N ARG A 61 3.09 0.04 8.86
CA ARG A 61 1.64 -0.06 8.95
C ARG A 61 0.94 1.04 8.15
N LEU A 62 -0.29 0.74 7.74
CA LEU A 62 -1.22 1.76 7.26
C LEU A 62 -1.90 2.45 8.45
N ASP A 63 -1.84 3.76 8.50
CA ASP A 63 -2.47 4.55 9.57
C ASP A 63 -3.95 4.80 9.29
N ALA A 64 -4.35 4.79 8.02
CA ALA A 64 -5.74 4.87 7.59
C ALA A 64 -5.92 4.28 6.19
N PRO A 65 -7.10 3.74 5.88
CA PRO A 65 -7.45 3.33 4.52
C PRO A 65 -7.55 4.56 3.62
N MET A 66 -7.30 4.35 2.32
CA MET A 66 -7.49 5.39 1.30
C MET A 66 -8.99 5.64 1.11
N ASN A 67 -9.35 6.90 0.98
CA ASN A 67 -10.73 7.31 0.71
C ASN A 67 -11.10 7.20 -0.77
N ASN A 68 -12.39 6.97 -1.03
CA ASN A 68 -12.95 7.08 -2.37
C ASN A 68 -13.31 8.54 -2.65
N ILE A 69 -13.09 8.99 -3.89
CA ILE A 69 -13.36 10.35 -4.34
C ILE A 69 -14.32 10.31 -5.52
N THR A 70 -15.39 11.07 -5.43
CA THR A 70 -16.28 11.37 -6.55
C THR A 70 -16.24 12.87 -6.82
N THR A 71 -15.93 13.24 -8.06
CA THR A 71 -15.75 14.63 -8.46
C THR A 71 -16.13 14.82 -9.92
N SER A 72 -16.08 16.05 -10.44
CA SER A 72 -16.47 16.41 -11.81
C SER A 72 -15.25 16.67 -12.70
N LEU A 73 -15.47 16.69 -14.01
CA LEU A 73 -14.46 17.05 -15.00
C LEU A 73 -13.78 18.39 -14.68
N GLY A 74 -12.50 18.48 -15.02
CA GLY A 74 -11.71 19.70 -14.86
C GLY A 74 -11.29 19.99 -13.42
N GLN A 75 -11.85 19.26 -12.42
CA GLN A 75 -11.49 19.44 -11.02
C GLN A 75 -10.11 18.85 -10.69
N THR A 76 -9.73 18.95 -9.43
CA THR A 76 -8.49 18.36 -8.90
C THR A 76 -8.83 17.30 -7.86
N ALA A 77 -8.25 16.13 -7.97
CA ALA A 77 -8.32 15.10 -6.93
C ALA A 77 -7.00 15.03 -6.15
N GLU A 78 -7.10 14.76 -4.85
CA GLU A 78 -5.98 14.45 -3.98
C GLU A 78 -6.24 13.13 -3.24
N LEU A 79 -5.41 12.15 -3.51
CA LEU A 79 -5.41 10.85 -2.86
C LEU A 79 -4.28 10.81 -1.82
N LEU A 80 -4.61 10.35 -0.62
CA LEU A 80 -3.68 10.33 0.51
C LEU A 80 -3.37 8.89 0.90
N CYS A 81 -2.10 8.53 0.85
CA CYS A 81 -1.58 7.29 1.40
C CYS A 81 -1.04 7.59 2.80
N ARG A 82 -1.76 7.16 3.83
CA ARG A 82 -1.34 7.36 5.21
C ARG A 82 -0.64 6.11 5.70
N VAL A 83 0.68 6.21 5.89
CA VAL A 83 1.53 5.10 6.28
C VAL A 83 2.62 5.59 7.20
N SER A 84 2.92 4.82 8.21
CA SER A 84 4.04 5.02 9.10
C SER A 84 4.92 3.77 9.15
N GLY A 85 6.19 3.95 9.42
CA GLY A 85 7.16 2.87 9.50
C GLY A 85 8.53 3.37 9.90
N ASP A 86 9.26 2.48 10.51
CA ASP A 86 10.69 2.63 10.79
C ASP A 86 11.43 1.37 10.32
N PRO A 87 12.37 1.53 9.37
CA PRO A 87 12.73 2.72 8.61
C PRO A 87 11.58 3.32 7.78
N ALA A 88 11.67 4.64 7.50
CA ALA A 88 10.65 5.35 6.73
C ALA A 88 10.35 4.64 5.39
N PRO A 89 9.06 4.35 5.10
CA PRO A 89 8.70 3.60 3.90
C PRO A 89 8.80 4.43 2.63
N SER A 90 9.18 3.79 1.54
CA SER A 90 9.02 4.30 0.18
C SER A 90 7.61 4.00 -0.32
N VAL A 91 6.97 4.97 -1.00
CA VAL A 91 5.61 4.81 -1.52
C VAL A 91 5.61 4.92 -3.04
N ARG A 92 4.99 3.95 -3.69
CA ARG A 92 4.69 3.98 -5.13
C ARG A 92 3.19 3.97 -5.36
N TRP A 93 2.78 4.56 -6.47
CA TRP A 93 1.37 4.68 -6.84
C TRP A 93 1.07 3.85 -8.09
N LEU A 94 -0.08 3.17 -8.05
CA LEU A 94 -0.61 2.40 -9.18
C LEU A 94 -1.99 2.94 -9.52
N LYS A 95 -2.36 2.86 -10.80
CA LYS A 95 -3.71 3.08 -11.32
C LYS A 95 -4.11 1.87 -12.14
N ASN A 96 -5.18 1.18 -11.77
CA ASN A 96 -5.63 -0.06 -12.42
C ASN A 96 -4.44 -1.03 -12.62
N ASP A 97 -3.66 -1.25 -11.56
CA ASP A 97 -2.46 -2.10 -11.49
C ASP A 97 -1.24 -1.62 -12.29
N ALA A 98 -1.35 -0.53 -13.04
CA ALA A 98 -0.23 0.07 -13.76
C ALA A 98 0.44 1.20 -12.96
N PRO A 99 1.76 1.36 -13.01
CA PRO A 99 2.45 2.44 -12.34
C PRO A 99 1.95 3.82 -12.79
N VAL A 100 1.68 4.71 -11.84
CA VAL A 100 1.34 6.10 -12.13
C VAL A 100 2.58 6.83 -12.59
N VAL A 101 2.52 7.38 -13.81
CA VAL A 101 3.59 8.23 -14.36
C VAL A 101 3.31 9.69 -13.98
N GLN A 102 4.35 10.39 -13.53
CA GLN A 102 4.23 11.83 -13.27
C GLN A 102 4.17 12.60 -14.57
N GLU A 103 3.19 13.48 -14.70
CA GLU A 103 3.03 14.39 -15.83
C GLU A 103 3.19 15.83 -15.33
N PRO A 104 4.09 16.62 -15.92
CA PRO A 104 4.29 18.00 -15.53
C PRO A 104 2.96 18.77 -15.51
N ARG A 105 2.66 19.48 -14.39
CA ARG A 105 1.47 20.27 -14.14
C ARG A 105 0.16 19.51 -13.97
N ARG A 106 0.06 18.22 -14.36
CA ARG A 106 -1.18 17.45 -14.29
C ARG A 106 -1.14 16.39 -13.18
N VAL A 107 -0.22 15.44 -13.25
CA VAL A 107 -0.11 14.33 -12.29
C VAL A 107 1.19 14.46 -11.50
N SER A 108 1.07 14.56 -10.19
CA SER A 108 2.24 14.64 -9.31
C SER A 108 2.00 13.89 -8.01
N TYR A 109 3.01 13.20 -7.51
CA TYR A 109 2.98 12.64 -6.16
C TYR A 109 4.25 13.03 -5.41
N ARG A 110 4.10 13.21 -4.10
CA ARG A 110 5.19 13.66 -3.21
C ARG A 110 5.09 12.97 -1.87
N PRO A 111 6.22 12.68 -1.24
CA PRO A 111 6.25 12.28 0.15
C PRO A 111 5.71 13.40 1.05
N THR A 112 5.11 13.02 2.15
CA THR A 112 4.60 13.91 3.22
C THR A 112 5.01 13.34 4.57
N SER A 113 4.79 14.09 5.64
CA SER A 113 5.07 13.62 7.00
C SER A 113 4.21 12.42 7.44
N TYR A 114 3.12 12.13 6.72
CA TYR A 114 2.20 11.03 7.01
C TYR A 114 2.18 9.95 5.93
N GLY A 115 3.18 9.93 5.02
CA GLY A 115 3.30 8.96 3.94
C GLY A 115 3.45 9.61 2.57
N SER A 116 2.41 9.58 1.69
CA SER A 116 2.49 10.15 0.34
C SER A 116 1.15 10.74 -0.11
N ARG A 117 1.21 11.76 -0.96
CA ARG A 117 0.06 12.40 -1.58
C ARG A 117 0.20 12.36 -3.10
N LEU A 118 -0.82 11.82 -3.77
CA LEU A 118 -1.00 11.90 -5.22
C LEU A 118 -2.01 12.99 -5.54
N ARG A 119 -1.66 13.88 -6.45
CA ARG A 119 -2.52 14.98 -6.92
C ARG A 119 -2.67 14.91 -8.44
N ILE A 120 -3.92 14.89 -8.90
CA ILE A 120 -4.30 14.89 -10.31
C ILE A 120 -5.13 16.12 -10.58
N ARG A 121 -4.69 16.96 -11.50
CA ARG A 121 -5.35 18.21 -11.88
C ARG A 121 -6.03 18.06 -13.23
N ASN A 122 -7.02 18.90 -13.46
CA ASN A 122 -7.77 18.93 -14.72
C ASN A 122 -8.27 17.53 -15.09
N LEU A 123 -9.07 16.97 -14.19
CA LEU A 123 -9.57 15.61 -14.28
C LEU A 123 -10.37 15.37 -15.56
N ASP A 124 -10.13 14.24 -16.17
CA ASP A 124 -10.87 13.69 -17.30
C ASP A 124 -11.60 12.41 -16.88
N THR A 125 -12.61 11.98 -17.65
CA THR A 125 -13.30 10.70 -17.39
C THR A 125 -12.37 9.50 -17.42
N THR A 126 -11.29 9.57 -18.21
CA THR A 126 -10.24 8.56 -18.28
C THR A 126 -9.44 8.44 -16.99
N ASP A 127 -9.52 9.43 -16.09
CA ASP A 127 -8.90 9.35 -14.76
C ASP A 127 -9.68 8.49 -13.77
N THR A 128 -10.92 8.16 -14.07
CA THR A 128 -11.71 7.21 -13.29
C THR A 128 -10.97 5.88 -13.21
N GLY A 129 -10.91 5.31 -12.00
CA GLY A 129 -10.25 4.03 -11.78
C GLY A 129 -9.91 3.76 -10.33
N TYR A 130 -9.27 2.63 -10.12
CA TYR A 130 -8.72 2.22 -8.83
C TYR A 130 -7.31 2.76 -8.69
N PHE A 131 -7.06 3.46 -7.61
CA PHE A 131 -5.73 3.93 -7.25
C PHE A 131 -5.24 3.17 -6.04
N GLN A 132 -4.02 2.69 -6.10
CA GLN A 132 -3.39 1.96 -5.02
C GLN A 132 -2.08 2.62 -4.65
N CYS A 133 -1.85 2.84 -3.37
CA CYS A 133 -0.52 3.12 -2.86
C CYS A 133 0.07 1.83 -2.29
N VAL A 134 1.33 1.60 -2.57
CA VAL A 134 2.12 0.48 -2.02
C VAL A 134 3.31 1.09 -1.29
N ALA A 135 3.34 0.92 0.01
CA ALA A 135 4.43 1.37 0.86
C ALA A 135 5.31 0.18 1.23
N THR A 136 6.62 0.36 1.15
CA THR A 136 7.61 -0.70 1.37
C THR A 136 8.77 -0.20 2.20
N ASN A 137 9.21 -0.98 3.17
CA ASN A 137 10.48 -0.83 3.87
C ASN A 137 11.17 -2.19 4.04
N SER A 138 12.21 -2.30 4.87
CA SER A 138 12.93 -3.55 5.14
C SER A 138 12.08 -4.65 5.81
N TYR A 139 10.93 -4.29 6.39
CA TYR A 139 10.01 -5.20 7.10
C TYR A 139 8.88 -5.73 6.22
N GLY A 140 8.72 -5.20 5.00
CA GLY A 140 7.73 -5.71 4.07
C GLY A 140 7.05 -4.63 3.25
N SER A 141 5.83 -4.94 2.82
CA SER A 141 4.96 -4.05 2.03
C SER A 141 3.56 -4.04 2.59
N VAL A 142 2.95 -2.85 2.62
CA VAL A 142 1.53 -2.66 2.89
C VAL A 142 0.90 -1.83 1.77
N SER A 143 -0.38 -2.05 1.49
CA SER A 143 -1.06 -1.32 0.42
C SER A 143 -2.46 -0.89 0.82
N SER A 144 -2.93 0.19 0.23
CA SER A 144 -4.31 0.66 0.35
C SER A 144 -4.83 1.09 -1.00
N THR A 145 -6.11 0.82 -1.26
CA THR A 145 -6.77 1.10 -2.53
C THR A 145 -7.96 2.02 -2.31
N GLY A 146 -8.12 3.00 -3.19
CA GLY A 146 -9.26 3.90 -3.25
C GLY A 146 -9.76 4.06 -4.69
N VAL A 147 -11.00 4.48 -4.84
CA VAL A 147 -11.63 4.72 -6.14
C VAL A 147 -11.72 6.20 -6.39
N LEU A 148 -11.26 6.64 -7.56
CA LEU A 148 -11.57 7.94 -8.12
C LEU A 148 -12.64 7.79 -9.19
N TYR A 149 -13.76 8.46 -9.03
CA TYR A 149 -14.82 8.53 -10.02
C TYR A 149 -15.02 9.96 -10.50
N VAL A 150 -14.81 10.20 -11.79
CA VAL A 150 -14.97 11.50 -12.43
C VAL A 150 -16.30 11.53 -13.17
N LYS A 151 -17.23 12.36 -12.68
CA LYS A 151 -18.54 12.54 -13.30
C LYS A 151 -18.42 13.44 -14.53
N PHE A 152 -19.14 13.05 -15.59
CA PHE A 152 -19.47 13.95 -16.67
C PHE A 152 -20.80 14.64 -16.33
N ASP A 153 -20.72 15.88 -15.92
CA ASP A 153 -21.92 16.72 -15.78
C ASP A 153 -22.16 17.40 -17.13
N PRO A 154 -23.16 16.98 -17.92
CA PRO A 154 -23.47 17.69 -19.13
C PRO A 154 -23.81 19.14 -18.76
N LEU A 155 -23.25 20.09 -19.51
CA LEU A 155 -23.62 21.49 -19.35
C LEU A 155 -25.14 21.57 -19.35
N PRO A 156 -25.77 22.37 -18.46
CA PRO A 156 -27.21 22.62 -18.53
C PRO A 156 -27.49 23.12 -19.93
N THR A 157 -28.26 22.33 -20.69
CA THR A 157 -28.76 22.78 -22.00
C THR A 157 -29.42 24.13 -21.74
N PRO A 158 -29.01 25.22 -22.43
CA PRO A 158 -29.73 26.46 -22.32
C PRO A 158 -31.18 26.14 -22.70
N LEU A 159 -32.11 26.43 -21.78
CA LEU A 159 -33.55 26.28 -22.02
C LEU A 159 -33.84 26.99 -23.32
N SER A 160 -33.79 26.24 -24.41
CA SER A 160 -34.27 26.70 -25.73
C SER A 160 -35.77 26.89 -25.58
N GLY A 161 -36.17 28.13 -25.65
CA GLY A 161 -37.59 28.45 -25.77
C GLY A 161 -38.22 29.08 -24.54
N ARG A 162 -37.81 30.27 -24.23
CA ARG A 162 -38.83 31.24 -23.86
C ARG A 162 -39.46 31.68 -25.17
N PRO A 163 -40.69 31.31 -25.53
CA PRO A 163 -41.39 31.98 -26.63
C PRO A 163 -41.49 33.45 -26.21
N SER A 164 -40.88 34.33 -26.99
CA SER A 164 -41.20 35.74 -26.90
C SER A 164 -42.70 35.85 -27.10
N ALA A 165 -43.42 36.00 -26.00
CA ALA A 165 -44.78 36.43 -26.05
C ALA A 165 -44.73 37.86 -26.66
N CYS A 166 -44.94 37.93 -27.94
CA CYS A 166 -45.36 39.17 -28.56
C CYS A 166 -46.71 39.50 -27.94
N LEU A 167 -46.70 40.37 -26.92
CA LEU A 167 -47.90 41.09 -26.50
C LEU A 167 -48.37 41.90 -27.67
N ALA A 168 -49.57 41.54 -28.15
CA ALA A 168 -50.30 42.27 -29.12
C ALA A 168 -50.39 43.71 -28.69
N GLY A 169 -49.91 44.63 -29.57
CA GLY A 169 -50.04 46.09 -29.38
C GLY A 169 -49.33 46.82 -30.47
N THR A 170 -50.08 47.06 -31.61
CA THR A 170 -49.94 48.13 -32.54
C THR A 170 -48.57 48.48 -33.13
N CYS A 171 -48.33 47.96 -34.33
CA CYS A 171 -47.53 48.63 -35.32
C CYS A 171 -48.49 49.57 -36.09
N SER A 172 -48.43 50.87 -35.79
CA SER A 172 -49.01 51.92 -36.65
C SER A 172 -47.91 52.54 -37.48
N SER A 173 -48.12 52.49 -38.80
CA SER A 173 -47.61 53.30 -39.93
C SER A 173 -46.26 53.98 -39.79
#